data_b274e5919ef58ebce451c87ceaa46d0e
#
_entry.id   b274e5919ef58ebce451c87ceaa46d0e
#
_cell.length_a   1.000
_cell.length_b   1.000
_cell.length_c   1.000
_cell.angle_alpha   90.00
_cell.angle_beta   90.00
_cell.angle_gamma   90.00
#
_symmetry.space_group_name_H-M   'P 1'
#
loop_
_entity.id
_entity.type
_entity.pdbx_description
1 polymer ?
#
loop_
_entity_poly.entity_id
_entity_poly.type
_entity_poly.pdbx_seq_one_letter_code
_entity_poly.pdbx_strand_id
1 'polypeptide(L)'
;MDKYEYKLKLDQMKSFTAENNYKAAAEIADTINWHKIKNVNALIKAGEIYENVGRYEESRDILLMAYDRSPIGRMIIYRLAEVAIKMGNCEEARDYYQEFVEIAPHDNLKYVLRYEISKAEGADLQTLIGILEELKEQEYSEEWAFELACLYHKAGMSEKCIDACDELILWFG
;
A
#
# COMPACT_ATOMS: atom_id res chain seq x y z
N MET A 1 6.17 -7.70 -29.53
CA MET A 1 7.22 -7.72 -28.47
C MET A 1 7.64 -9.17 -28.28
N ASP A 2 8.90 -9.46 -28.48
CA ASP A 2 9.43 -10.80 -28.24
C ASP A 2 9.78 -11.03 -26.75
N LYS A 3 10.13 -12.25 -26.40
CA LYS A 3 10.42 -12.63 -25.00
C LYS A 3 11.65 -11.91 -24.45
N TYR A 4 12.65 -11.64 -25.27
CA TYR A 4 13.87 -10.95 -24.84
C TYR A 4 13.59 -9.47 -24.57
N GLU A 5 12.89 -8.82 -25.47
CA GLU A 5 12.47 -7.43 -25.33
C GLU A 5 11.62 -7.22 -24.07
N TYR A 6 10.67 -8.12 -23.82
CA TYR A 6 9.83 -8.10 -22.62
C TYR A 6 10.67 -8.20 -21.34
N LYS A 7 11.61 -9.15 -21.30
CA LYS A 7 12.51 -9.31 -20.16
C LYS A 7 13.33 -8.06 -19.89
N LEU A 8 13.89 -7.47 -20.95
CA LEU A 8 14.67 -6.23 -20.85
C LEU A 8 13.83 -5.07 -20.25
N LYS A 9 12.60 -4.91 -20.73
CA LYS A 9 11.67 -3.90 -20.19
C LYS A 9 11.35 -4.12 -18.73
N LEU A 10 11.11 -5.36 -18.30
CA LEU A 10 10.89 -5.68 -16.88
C LEU A 10 12.11 -5.33 -16.02
N ASP A 11 13.30 -5.65 -16.50
CA ASP A 11 14.54 -5.33 -15.76
C ASP A 11 14.76 -3.81 -15.66
N GLN A 12 14.45 -3.06 -16.70
CA GLN A 12 14.49 -1.59 -16.70
C GLN A 12 13.46 -1.01 -15.70
N MET A 13 12.24 -1.53 -15.70
CA MET A 13 11.20 -1.11 -14.73
C MET A 13 11.65 -1.34 -13.29
N LYS A 14 12.24 -2.50 -13.00
CA LYS A 14 12.79 -2.82 -11.67
C LYS A 14 13.90 -1.87 -11.27
N SER A 15 14.80 -1.55 -12.19
CA SER A 15 15.89 -0.60 -11.94
C SER A 15 15.34 0.79 -11.58
N PHE A 16 14.41 1.31 -12.36
CA PHE A 16 13.81 2.61 -12.09
C PHE A 16 13.01 2.65 -10.77
N THR A 17 12.28 1.58 -10.45
CA THR A 17 11.57 1.53 -9.17
C THR A 17 12.50 1.44 -7.97
N ALA A 18 13.66 0.76 -8.11
CA ALA A 18 14.69 0.74 -7.07
C ALA A 18 15.27 2.14 -6.79
N GLU A 19 15.29 3.01 -7.80
CA GLU A 19 15.71 4.41 -7.70
C GLU A 19 14.57 5.38 -7.35
N ASN A 20 13.39 4.86 -7.02
CA ASN A 20 12.15 5.62 -6.82
C ASN A 20 11.73 6.48 -8.02
N ASN A 21 12.21 6.13 -9.23
CA ASN A 21 11.85 6.80 -10.46
C ASN A 21 10.64 6.14 -11.12
N TYR A 22 9.47 6.26 -10.48
CA TYR A 22 8.24 5.65 -10.95
C TYR A 22 7.74 6.25 -12.27
N LYS A 23 8.06 7.50 -12.55
CA LYS A 23 7.69 8.13 -13.82
C LYS A 23 8.35 7.42 -15.01
N ALA A 24 9.67 7.20 -14.95
CA ALA A 24 10.38 6.47 -15.99
C ALA A 24 9.92 5.02 -16.10
N ALA A 25 9.65 4.37 -14.96
CA ALA A 25 9.08 3.02 -14.94
C ALA A 25 7.70 2.96 -15.63
N ALA A 26 6.83 3.95 -15.41
CA ALA A 26 5.52 4.03 -16.04
C ALA A 26 5.61 4.23 -17.56
N GLU A 27 6.57 5.02 -18.03
CA GLU A 27 6.82 5.21 -19.47
C GLU A 27 7.18 3.88 -20.16
N ILE A 28 7.96 3.05 -19.50
CA ILE A 28 8.27 1.70 -20.01
C ILE A 28 7.05 0.79 -19.91
N ALA A 29 6.32 0.82 -18.79
CA ALA A 29 5.10 0.04 -18.60
C ALA A 29 4.05 0.32 -19.71
N ASP A 30 3.95 1.57 -20.16
CA ASP A 30 3.04 1.98 -21.23
C ASP A 30 3.35 1.32 -22.57
N THR A 31 4.56 0.81 -22.77
CA THR A 31 4.96 0.10 -23.99
C THR A 31 4.64 -1.40 -23.95
N ILE A 32 4.12 -1.89 -22.84
CA ILE A 32 3.80 -3.32 -22.64
C ILE A 32 2.29 -3.53 -22.76
N ASN A 33 1.89 -4.53 -23.53
CA ASN A 33 0.50 -4.97 -23.57
C ASN A 33 0.21 -5.93 -22.41
N TRP A 34 -0.27 -5.39 -21.32
CA TRP A 34 -0.51 -6.13 -20.06
C TRP A 34 -1.58 -7.21 -20.18
N HIS A 35 -2.52 -7.10 -21.12
CA HIS A 35 -3.53 -8.13 -21.37
C HIS A 35 -2.92 -9.46 -21.86
N LYS A 36 -1.73 -9.41 -22.42
CA LYS A 36 -0.98 -10.61 -22.88
C LYS A 36 -0.08 -11.20 -21.78
N ILE A 37 0.11 -10.49 -20.68
CA ILE A 37 1.00 -10.91 -19.61
C ILE A 37 0.25 -11.82 -18.63
N LYS A 38 0.80 -13.01 -18.40
CA LYS A 38 0.24 -14.02 -17.49
C LYS A 38 0.90 -14.04 -16.13
N ASN A 39 2.09 -13.48 -16.01
CA ASN A 39 2.83 -13.48 -14.76
C ASN A 39 2.19 -12.52 -13.74
N VAL A 40 1.67 -13.08 -12.67
CA VAL A 40 0.97 -12.32 -11.61
C VAL A 40 1.88 -11.28 -10.95
N ASN A 41 3.14 -11.64 -10.68
CA ASN A 41 4.08 -10.71 -10.05
C ASN A 41 4.40 -9.50 -10.94
N ALA A 42 4.47 -9.70 -12.26
CA ALA A 42 4.65 -8.61 -13.20
C ALA A 42 3.43 -7.67 -13.23
N LEU A 43 2.22 -8.21 -13.15
CA LEU A 43 0.98 -7.43 -13.06
C LEU A 43 0.91 -6.62 -11.76
N ILE A 44 1.28 -7.22 -10.64
CA ILE A 44 1.34 -6.52 -9.33
C ILE A 44 2.34 -5.36 -9.41
N LYS A 45 3.51 -5.59 -10.00
CA LYS A 45 4.53 -4.54 -10.15
C LYS A 45 4.06 -3.39 -11.04
N ALA A 46 3.38 -3.69 -12.12
CA ALA A 46 2.78 -2.66 -12.97
C ALA A 46 1.71 -1.86 -12.22
N GLY A 47 0.87 -2.53 -11.45
CA GLY A 47 -0.12 -1.88 -10.60
C GLY A 47 0.52 -0.92 -9.60
N GLU A 48 1.59 -1.34 -8.93
CA GLU A 48 2.37 -0.50 -8.03
C GLU A 48 2.94 0.74 -8.72
N ILE A 49 3.50 0.57 -9.90
CA ILE A 49 4.08 1.68 -10.68
C ILE A 49 3.00 2.70 -11.03
N TYR A 50 1.88 2.29 -11.58
CA TYR A 50 0.80 3.19 -11.94
C TYR A 50 0.16 3.88 -10.73
N GLU A 51 0.04 3.18 -9.60
CA GLU A 51 -0.41 3.76 -8.34
C GLU A 51 0.52 4.91 -7.89
N ASN A 52 1.83 4.71 -7.95
CA ASN A 52 2.82 5.69 -7.50
C ASN A 52 2.90 6.94 -8.41
N VAL A 53 2.46 6.86 -9.65
CA VAL A 53 2.36 8.03 -10.55
C VAL A 53 0.95 8.63 -10.58
N GLY A 54 0.05 8.18 -9.73
CA GLY A 54 -1.31 8.70 -9.62
C GLY A 54 -2.29 8.22 -10.71
N ARG A 55 -1.92 7.23 -11.50
CA ARG A 55 -2.77 6.62 -12.54
C ARG A 55 -3.57 5.45 -11.94
N TYR A 56 -4.50 5.78 -11.07
CA TYR A 56 -5.21 4.81 -10.23
C TYR A 56 -6.14 3.89 -11.01
N GLU A 57 -6.83 4.37 -12.04
CA GLU A 57 -7.71 3.53 -12.87
C GLU A 57 -6.92 2.43 -13.59
N GLU A 58 -5.78 2.78 -14.16
CA GLU A 58 -4.90 1.82 -14.85
C GLU A 58 -4.29 0.83 -13.87
N SER A 59 -3.88 1.31 -12.68
CA SER A 59 -3.42 0.44 -11.59
C SER A 59 -4.51 -0.58 -11.21
N ARG A 60 -5.74 -0.11 -11.01
CA ARG A 60 -6.89 -0.93 -10.67
C ARG A 60 -7.15 -2.00 -11.72
N ASP A 61 -7.18 -1.62 -12.98
CA ASP A 61 -7.45 -2.55 -14.09
C ASP A 61 -6.42 -3.67 -14.16
N ILE A 62 -5.14 -3.34 -14.02
CA ILE A 62 -4.06 -4.32 -14.02
C ILE A 62 -4.11 -5.22 -12.78
N LEU A 63 -4.38 -4.66 -11.62
CA LEU A 63 -4.52 -5.43 -10.37
C LEU A 63 -5.73 -6.37 -10.40
N LEU A 64 -6.83 -5.98 -11.04
CA LEU A 64 -7.99 -6.85 -11.26
C LEU A 64 -7.64 -8.03 -12.17
N MET A 65 -6.79 -7.82 -13.18
CA MET A 65 -6.28 -8.94 -14.00
C MET A 65 -5.45 -9.91 -13.17
N ALA A 66 -4.63 -9.40 -12.24
CA ALA A 66 -3.88 -10.23 -11.31
C ALA A 66 -4.81 -10.99 -10.34
N TYR A 67 -5.83 -10.32 -9.83
CA TYR A 67 -6.85 -10.88 -8.94
C TYR A 67 -7.61 -12.05 -9.60
N ASP A 68 -8.02 -11.89 -10.86
CA ASP A 68 -8.71 -12.95 -11.59
C ASP A 68 -7.86 -14.22 -11.71
N ARG A 69 -6.55 -14.08 -11.76
CA ARG A 69 -5.62 -15.21 -11.84
C ARG A 69 -5.23 -15.79 -10.48
N SER A 70 -5.24 -14.98 -9.45
CA SER A 70 -4.85 -15.36 -8.08
C SER A 70 -5.74 -14.67 -7.05
N PRO A 71 -7.02 -15.08 -6.91
CA PRO A 71 -7.98 -14.39 -6.04
C PRO A 71 -7.68 -14.51 -4.55
N ILE A 72 -6.75 -15.38 -4.17
CA ILE A 72 -6.29 -15.52 -2.78
C ILE A 72 -4.93 -14.86 -2.52
N GLY A 73 -4.42 -14.09 -3.48
CA GLY A 73 -3.18 -13.33 -3.34
C GLY A 73 -3.35 -12.15 -2.39
N ARG A 74 -2.88 -12.26 -1.14
CA ARG A 74 -3.07 -11.21 -0.13
C ARG A 74 -2.53 -9.85 -0.56
N MET A 75 -1.39 -9.80 -1.25
CA MET A 75 -0.79 -8.54 -1.70
C MET A 75 -1.57 -7.90 -2.85
N ILE A 76 -2.23 -8.69 -3.68
CA ILE A 76 -3.13 -8.17 -4.73
C ILE A 76 -4.32 -7.48 -4.06
N ILE A 77 -4.93 -8.13 -3.10
CA ILE A 77 -6.09 -7.62 -2.37
C ILE A 77 -5.70 -6.36 -1.57
N TYR A 78 -4.54 -6.38 -0.92
CA TYR A 78 -3.99 -5.22 -0.23
C TYR A 78 -3.83 -4.01 -1.17
N ARG A 79 -3.21 -4.23 -2.33
CA ARG A 79 -3.01 -3.17 -3.34
C ARG A 79 -4.32 -2.64 -3.91
N LEU A 80 -5.29 -3.51 -4.17
CA LEU A 80 -6.62 -3.10 -4.61
C LEU A 80 -7.34 -2.25 -3.56
N ALA A 81 -7.21 -2.60 -2.29
CA ALA A 81 -7.73 -1.78 -1.20
C ALA A 81 -7.09 -0.39 -1.16
N GLU A 82 -5.77 -0.32 -1.27
CA GLU A 82 -5.04 0.96 -1.29
C GLU A 82 -5.43 1.85 -2.46
N VAL A 83 -5.54 1.29 -3.65
CA VAL A 83 -5.99 2.02 -4.85
C VAL A 83 -7.43 2.52 -4.68
N ALA A 84 -8.32 1.70 -4.13
CA ALA A 84 -9.70 2.11 -3.84
C ALA A 84 -9.75 3.30 -2.87
N ILE A 85 -8.91 3.30 -1.83
CA ILE A 85 -8.80 4.44 -0.89
C ILE A 85 -8.37 5.71 -1.62
N LYS A 86 -7.35 5.63 -2.47
CA LYS A 86 -6.83 6.76 -3.24
C LYS A 86 -7.83 7.30 -4.27
N MET A 87 -8.70 6.44 -4.79
CA MET A 87 -9.80 6.82 -5.67
C MET A 87 -11.02 7.39 -4.92
N GLY A 88 -10.98 7.42 -3.59
CA GLY A 88 -12.09 7.87 -2.75
C GLY A 88 -13.24 6.87 -2.61
N ASN A 89 -13.02 5.61 -3.01
CA ASN A 89 -14.01 4.54 -2.93
C ASN A 89 -13.82 3.72 -1.66
N CYS A 90 -14.20 4.29 -0.52
CA CYS A 90 -14.03 3.64 0.78
C CYS A 90 -14.89 2.38 0.96
N GLU A 91 -16.04 2.29 0.29
CA GLU A 91 -16.89 1.10 0.33
C GLU A 91 -16.20 -0.09 -0.32
N GLU A 92 -15.66 0.08 -1.53
CA GLU A 92 -14.86 -0.94 -2.22
C GLU A 92 -13.61 -1.31 -1.40
N ALA A 93 -12.95 -0.32 -0.80
CA ALA A 93 -11.80 -0.54 0.05
C ALA A 93 -12.13 -1.42 1.27
N ARG A 94 -13.29 -1.23 1.88
CA ARG A 94 -13.75 -2.08 2.99
C ARG A 94 -14.02 -3.51 2.55
N ASP A 95 -14.57 -3.71 1.37
CA ASP A 95 -14.81 -5.05 0.82
C ASP A 95 -13.48 -5.79 0.65
N TYR A 96 -12.45 -5.15 0.10
CA TYR A 96 -11.11 -5.73 0.01
C TYR A 96 -10.47 -5.94 1.38
N TYR A 97 -10.69 -5.04 2.32
CA TYR A 97 -10.22 -5.22 3.70
C TYR A 97 -10.81 -6.50 4.33
N GLN A 98 -12.10 -6.76 4.16
CA GLN A 98 -12.74 -7.98 4.65
C GLN A 98 -12.12 -9.23 4.01
N GLU A 99 -11.92 -9.23 2.71
CA GLU A 99 -11.25 -10.33 2.01
C GLU A 99 -9.81 -10.54 2.54
N PHE A 100 -9.07 -9.45 2.75
CA PHE A 100 -7.71 -9.52 3.28
C PHE A 100 -7.66 -10.15 4.68
N VAL A 101 -8.54 -9.74 5.57
CA VAL A 101 -8.61 -10.29 6.94
C VAL A 101 -8.97 -11.77 6.93
N GLU A 102 -9.85 -12.21 6.02
CA GLU A 102 -10.22 -13.63 5.88
C GLU A 102 -9.05 -14.49 5.38
N ILE A 103 -8.28 -13.97 4.43
CA ILE A 103 -7.14 -14.70 3.82
C ILE A 103 -5.91 -14.65 4.70
N ALA A 104 -5.62 -13.51 5.31
CA ALA A 104 -4.41 -13.24 6.07
C ALA A 104 -4.72 -12.63 7.45
N PRO A 105 -5.41 -13.37 8.34
CA PRO A 105 -5.87 -12.83 9.63
C PRO A 105 -4.73 -12.44 10.58
N HIS A 106 -3.52 -12.96 10.38
CA HIS A 106 -2.34 -12.67 11.20
C HIS A 106 -1.36 -11.67 10.56
N ASP A 107 -1.68 -11.16 9.38
CA ASP A 107 -0.86 -10.15 8.72
C ASP A 107 -1.13 -8.76 9.30
N ASN A 108 -0.09 -8.07 9.76
CA ASN A 108 -0.20 -6.75 10.37
C ASN A 108 -0.64 -5.65 9.40
N LEU A 109 -0.55 -5.87 8.09
CA LEU A 109 -1.08 -4.95 7.08
C LEU A 109 -2.58 -4.71 7.22
N LYS A 110 -3.32 -5.58 7.89
CA LYS A 110 -4.73 -5.34 8.21
C LYS A 110 -4.94 -4.07 9.04
N TYR A 111 -4.03 -3.77 9.95
CA TYR A 111 -4.09 -2.54 10.76
C TYR A 111 -3.82 -1.30 9.90
N VAL A 112 -2.88 -1.41 8.96
CA VAL A 112 -2.56 -0.34 8.01
C VAL A 112 -3.77 -0.01 7.14
N LEU A 113 -4.44 -1.02 6.57
CA LEU A 113 -5.65 -0.83 5.78
C LEU A 113 -6.77 -0.21 6.61
N ARG A 114 -7.01 -0.72 7.80
CA ARG A 114 -8.03 -0.20 8.71
C ARG A 114 -7.77 1.26 9.08
N TYR A 115 -6.52 1.62 9.33
CA TYR A 115 -6.12 2.99 9.59
C TYR A 115 -6.36 3.91 8.38
N GLU A 116 -5.88 3.51 7.20
CA GLU A 116 -6.03 4.31 5.99
C GLU A 116 -7.49 4.50 5.57
N ILE A 117 -8.31 3.46 5.66
CA ILE A 117 -9.76 3.54 5.40
C ILE A 117 -10.43 4.49 6.40
N SER A 118 -10.16 4.32 7.70
CA SER A 118 -10.74 5.16 8.75
C SER A 118 -10.35 6.62 8.59
N LYS A 119 -9.10 6.89 8.24
CA LYS A 119 -8.60 8.24 7.95
C LYS A 119 -9.32 8.87 6.74
N ALA A 120 -9.46 8.11 5.66
CA ALA A 120 -10.16 8.55 4.46
C ALA A 120 -11.65 8.84 4.71
N GLU A 121 -12.27 8.12 5.63
CA GLU A 121 -13.66 8.33 6.05
C GLU A 121 -13.85 9.47 7.05
N GLY A 122 -12.76 10.10 7.48
CA GLY A 122 -12.82 11.21 8.43
C GLY A 122 -13.02 10.79 9.87
N ALA A 123 -12.58 9.60 10.27
CA ALA A 123 -12.62 9.14 11.65
C ALA A 123 -11.91 10.12 12.59
N ASP A 124 -12.34 10.19 13.85
CA ASP A 124 -11.74 11.06 14.86
C ASP A 124 -10.32 10.60 15.25
N LEU A 125 -9.57 11.51 15.88
CA LEU A 125 -8.18 11.25 16.29
C LEU A 125 -8.07 10.08 17.28
N GLN A 126 -9.02 9.91 18.18
CA GLN A 126 -9.00 8.82 19.16
C GLN A 126 -9.13 7.45 18.48
N THR A 127 -9.98 7.35 17.48
CA THR A 127 -10.13 6.12 16.67
C THR A 127 -8.84 5.80 15.92
N LEU A 128 -8.24 6.79 15.26
CA LEU A 128 -6.99 6.63 14.51
C LEU A 128 -5.82 6.26 15.43
N ILE A 129 -5.70 6.91 16.58
CA ILE A 129 -4.70 6.60 17.60
C ILE A 129 -4.85 5.15 18.08
N GLY A 130 -6.06 4.73 18.39
CA GLY A 130 -6.33 3.36 18.86
C GLY A 130 -5.88 2.30 17.85
N ILE A 131 -6.09 2.52 16.57
CA ILE A 131 -5.66 1.58 15.51
C ILE A 131 -4.14 1.49 15.45
N LEU A 132 -3.43 2.61 15.47
CA LEU A 132 -1.97 2.61 15.42
C LEU A 132 -1.32 2.12 16.72
N GLU A 133 -1.97 2.29 17.86
CA GLU A 133 -1.53 1.68 19.12
C GLU A 133 -1.63 0.15 19.06
N GLU A 134 -2.70 -0.40 18.49
CA GLU A 134 -2.82 -1.85 18.24
C GLU A 134 -1.71 -2.35 17.30
N LEU A 135 -1.44 -1.62 16.23
CA LEU A 135 -0.34 -1.96 15.31
C LEU A 135 1.02 -1.95 16.02
N LYS A 136 1.27 -0.95 16.83
CA LYS A 136 2.52 -0.81 17.62
C LYS A 136 2.76 -2.01 18.54
N GLU A 137 1.72 -2.56 19.13
CA GLU A 137 1.82 -3.75 20.00
C GLU A 137 2.24 -5.00 19.23
N GLN A 138 1.90 -5.07 17.93
CA GLN A 138 2.25 -6.20 17.07
C GLN A 138 3.57 -6.01 16.35
N GLU A 139 3.87 -4.82 15.91
CA GLU A 139 5.04 -4.48 15.11
C GLU A 139 5.46 -3.04 15.35
N TYR A 140 6.71 -2.83 15.75
CA TYR A 140 7.28 -1.51 15.91
C TYR A 140 8.08 -1.11 14.67
N SER A 141 7.55 -0.20 13.86
CA SER A 141 8.21 0.32 12.67
C SER A 141 8.35 1.84 12.75
N GLU A 142 9.40 2.37 12.14
CA GLU A 142 9.68 3.81 12.11
C GLU A 142 8.51 4.61 11.52
N GLU A 143 8.00 4.19 10.37
CA GLU A 143 6.93 4.87 9.65
C GLU A 143 5.67 5.06 10.51
N TRP A 144 5.17 3.98 11.08
CA TRP A 144 3.90 4.02 11.84
C TRP A 144 4.06 4.56 13.24
N ALA A 145 5.23 4.38 13.85
CA ALA A 145 5.56 5.02 15.13
C ALA A 145 5.64 6.55 15.00
N PHE A 146 6.20 7.04 13.89
CA PHE A 146 6.23 8.47 13.58
C PHE A 146 4.81 9.02 13.33
N GLU A 147 4.00 8.33 12.55
CA GLU A 147 2.60 8.72 12.31
C GLU A 147 1.81 8.79 13.62
N LEU A 148 2.00 7.82 14.51
CA LEU A 148 1.36 7.82 15.84
C LEU A 148 1.80 9.02 16.70
N ALA A 149 3.10 9.35 16.70
CA ALA A 149 3.60 10.54 17.40
C ALA A 149 2.94 11.83 16.86
N CYS A 150 2.78 11.93 15.53
CA CYS A 150 2.07 13.05 14.91
C CYS A 150 0.60 13.13 15.35
N LEU A 151 -0.09 12.00 15.47
CA LEU A 151 -1.47 11.94 15.96
C LEU A 151 -1.57 12.37 17.43
N TYR A 152 -0.65 11.93 18.27
CA TYR A 152 -0.59 12.39 19.67
C TYR A 152 -0.41 13.90 19.76
N HIS A 153 0.46 14.46 18.93
CA HIS A 153 0.64 15.91 18.88
C HIS A 153 -0.64 16.64 18.47
N LYS A 154 -1.30 16.20 17.41
CA LYS A 154 -2.58 16.77 16.95
C LYS A 154 -3.68 16.68 17.99
N ALA A 155 -3.69 15.61 18.78
CA ALA A 155 -4.67 15.39 19.85
C ALA A 155 -4.36 16.14 21.15
N GLY A 156 -3.23 16.86 21.23
CA GLY A 156 -2.79 17.54 22.44
C GLY A 156 -2.27 16.62 23.54
N MET A 157 -1.92 15.38 23.20
CA MET A 157 -1.40 14.37 24.13
C MET A 157 0.12 14.50 24.28
N SER A 158 0.58 15.57 24.88
CA SER A 158 1.99 15.98 24.91
C SER A 158 2.92 14.95 25.55
N GLU A 159 2.53 14.33 26.66
CA GLU A 159 3.35 13.29 27.31
C GLU A 159 3.56 12.08 26.39
N LYS A 160 2.48 11.55 25.81
CA LYS A 160 2.56 10.41 24.89
C LYS A 160 3.34 10.76 23.62
N CYS A 161 3.22 12.00 23.14
CA CYS A 161 3.99 12.47 21.99
C CYS A 161 5.49 12.49 22.31
N ILE A 162 5.90 12.99 23.46
CA ILE A 162 7.29 13.04 23.89
C ILE A 162 7.84 11.62 24.06
N ASP A 163 7.11 10.74 24.73
CA ASP A 163 7.51 9.34 24.93
C ASP A 163 7.70 8.61 23.59
N ALA A 164 6.77 8.82 22.64
CA ALA A 164 6.86 8.26 21.31
C ALA A 164 8.08 8.78 20.52
N CYS A 165 8.39 10.07 20.64
CA CYS A 165 9.58 10.65 20.02
C CYS A 165 10.87 10.11 20.64
N ASP A 166 10.92 9.96 21.96
CA ASP A 166 12.08 9.40 22.67
C ASP A 166 12.33 7.93 22.24
N GLU A 167 11.27 7.13 22.10
CA GLU A 167 11.38 5.76 21.56
C GLU A 167 11.92 5.74 20.13
N LEU A 168 11.42 6.63 19.27
CA LEU A 168 11.89 6.73 17.88
C LEU A 168 13.38 7.08 17.82
N ILE A 169 13.84 8.01 18.63
CA ILE A 169 15.25 8.38 18.72
C ILE A 169 16.08 7.20 19.24
N LEU A 170 15.59 6.49 20.23
CA LEU A 170 16.28 5.33 20.80
C LEU A 170 16.49 4.21 19.78
N TRP A 171 15.49 3.92 18.96
CA TRP A 171 15.51 2.77 18.05
C TRP A 171 16.04 3.09 16.65
N PHE A 172 15.88 4.32 16.17
CA PHE A 172 16.16 4.72 14.78
C PHE A 172 17.04 5.98 14.66
N GLY A 173 17.40 6.60 15.77
CA GLY A 173 18.23 7.80 15.82
C GLY A 173 19.73 7.61 15.59
#